data_6f2102a1029fde69b20ff7142ff4984b
#
_entry.id   6f2102a1029fde69b20ff7142ff4984b
#
_cell.length_a   1.000
_cell.length_b   1.000
_cell.length_c   1.000
_cell.angle_alpha   90.00
_cell.angle_beta   90.00
_cell.angle_gamma   90.00
#
_symmetry.space_group_name_H-M   'P 1'
#
loop_
_entity.id
_entity.type
_entity.pdbx_description
1 polymer ?
#
loop_
_entity_poly.entity_id
_entity_poly.type
_entity_poly.pdbx_seq_one_letter_code
_entity_poly.pdbx_strand_id
1 'polypeptide(L)'
;MLKVTKKVEYALISLKFIWEEKSCGDLTTAREICSKFNIPFDTTSKVMQAMNNAGILNSEKGIKGGYSLAKSLEDISYLELAQIVDPKGNDDEFCQSNKGLCDIYSNCNIIKPIDKLNATLNGYLKNLTINQLFNLAFSNEGENKGQFNV
;
A
#
# COMPACT_ATOMS: atom_id res chain seq x y z
N MET A 1 -4.01 -13.52 1.06
CA MET A 1 -2.54 -13.52 1.25
C MET A 1 -1.98 -12.18 0.81
N LEU A 2 -0.96 -11.65 1.50
CA LEU A 2 -0.38 -10.35 1.17
C LEU A 2 0.08 -10.30 -0.30
N LYS A 3 -0.52 -9.42 -1.07
CA LYS A 3 -0.17 -9.17 -2.46
C LYS A 3 -0.01 -7.66 -2.66
N VAL A 4 1.21 -7.23 -2.92
CA VAL A 4 1.45 -5.84 -3.29
C VAL A 4 1.13 -5.68 -4.79
N THR A 5 -0.04 -5.14 -5.09
CA THR A 5 -0.42 -4.85 -6.48
C THR A 5 0.29 -3.60 -6.98
N LYS A 6 0.36 -3.41 -8.30
CA LYS A 6 0.99 -2.22 -8.90
C LYS A 6 0.33 -0.90 -8.44
N LYS A 7 -0.95 -0.91 -8.15
CA LYS A 7 -1.64 0.27 -7.60
C LYS A 7 -1.16 0.61 -6.19
N VAL A 8 -1.01 -0.40 -5.33
CA VAL A 8 -0.46 -0.21 -3.97
C VAL A 8 1.00 0.24 -4.03
N GLU A 9 1.81 -0.36 -4.90
CA GLU A 9 3.19 0.04 -5.13
C GLU A 9 3.29 1.53 -5.53
N TYR A 10 2.49 1.97 -6.50
CA TYR A 10 2.51 3.37 -6.95
C TYR A 10 1.96 4.35 -5.90
N ALA A 11 0.99 3.91 -5.07
CA ALA A 11 0.54 4.70 -3.92
C ALA A 11 1.66 4.91 -2.90
N LEU A 12 2.38 3.86 -2.54
CA LEU A 12 3.50 3.93 -1.61
C LEU A 12 4.64 4.79 -2.14
N ILE A 13 5.01 4.64 -3.42
CA ILE A 13 6.01 5.48 -4.09
C ILE A 13 5.61 6.95 -4.01
N SER A 14 4.34 7.26 -4.33
CA SER A 14 3.83 8.63 -4.32
C SER A 14 3.84 9.24 -2.93
N LEU A 15 3.36 8.52 -1.91
CA LEU A 15 3.34 9.00 -0.52
C LEU A 15 4.75 9.21 0.02
N LYS A 16 5.66 8.28 -0.25
CA LYS A 16 7.05 8.38 0.19
C LYS A 16 7.74 9.59 -0.44
N PHE A 17 7.56 9.80 -1.74
CA PHE A 17 8.12 10.95 -2.45
C PHE A 17 7.62 12.28 -1.88
N ILE A 18 6.30 12.42 -1.66
CA ILE A 18 5.73 13.64 -1.08
C ILE A 18 6.25 13.86 0.34
N TRP A 19 6.36 12.81 1.14
CA TRP A 19 6.81 12.88 2.52
C TRP A 19 8.29 13.24 2.66
N GLU A 20 9.16 12.69 1.82
CA GLU A 20 10.62 12.87 1.93
C GLU A 20 11.13 14.14 1.23
N GLU A 21 10.57 14.46 0.06
CA GLU A 21 11.17 15.46 -0.83
C GLU A 21 10.42 16.78 -0.88
N LYS A 22 9.24 16.85 -0.29
CA LYS A 22 8.44 18.08 -0.33
C LYS A 22 8.38 18.73 1.05
N SER A 23 8.71 20.03 1.06
CA SER A 23 8.49 20.89 2.22
C SER A 23 6.99 21.12 2.43
N CYS A 24 6.61 21.51 3.64
CA CYS A 24 5.22 21.83 3.96
C CYS A 24 4.70 22.94 3.00
N GLY A 25 3.68 22.58 2.22
CA GLY A 25 3.08 23.49 1.24
C GLY A 25 3.53 23.31 -0.21
N ASP A 26 4.55 22.52 -0.47
CA ASP A 26 4.94 22.17 -1.84
C ASP A 26 3.97 21.16 -2.45
N LEU A 27 3.57 21.40 -3.69
CA LEU A 27 2.67 20.53 -4.43
C LEU A 27 3.45 19.60 -5.37
N THR A 28 2.96 18.36 -5.49
CA THR A 28 3.53 17.35 -6.38
C THR A 28 2.50 16.92 -7.40
N THR A 29 2.88 16.88 -8.67
CA THR A 29 2.01 16.37 -9.73
C THR A 29 2.25 14.89 -9.98
N ALA A 30 1.21 14.20 -10.49
CA ALA A 30 1.38 12.81 -10.94
C ALA A 30 2.45 12.66 -12.03
N ARG A 31 2.59 13.65 -12.90
CA ARG A 31 3.62 13.67 -13.95
C ARG A 31 5.05 13.72 -13.38
N GLU A 32 5.26 14.51 -12.34
CA GLU A 32 6.56 14.60 -11.67
C GLU A 32 6.97 13.25 -11.10
N ILE A 33 6.08 12.56 -10.39
CA ILE A 33 6.32 11.22 -9.85
C ILE A 33 6.58 10.22 -10.98
N CYS A 34 5.74 10.21 -12.01
CA CYS A 34 5.89 9.30 -13.14
C CYS A 34 7.22 9.48 -13.87
N SER A 35 7.66 10.72 -14.05
CA SER A 35 8.95 11.02 -14.68
C SER A 35 10.12 10.58 -13.82
N LYS A 36 10.04 10.79 -12.50
CA LYS A 36 11.12 10.44 -11.57
C LYS A 36 11.31 8.92 -11.43
N PHE A 37 10.21 8.18 -11.32
CA PHE A 37 10.24 6.74 -11.06
C PHE A 37 10.00 5.86 -12.29
N ASN A 38 9.80 6.47 -13.45
CA ASN A 38 9.49 5.78 -14.72
C ASN A 38 8.30 4.81 -14.57
N ILE A 39 7.19 5.31 -14.02
CA ILE A 39 5.94 4.56 -13.80
C ILE A 39 4.80 5.10 -14.66
N PRO A 40 3.79 4.27 -15.00
CA PRO A 40 2.70 4.65 -15.90
C PRO A 40 1.84 5.79 -15.33
N PHE A 41 1.58 6.82 -16.15
CA PHE A 41 0.80 7.99 -15.74
C PHE A 41 -0.66 7.65 -15.45
N ASP A 42 -1.32 6.86 -16.30
CA ASP A 42 -2.76 6.57 -16.16
C ASP A 42 -3.09 5.88 -14.84
N THR A 43 -2.28 4.90 -14.45
CA THR A 43 -2.48 4.18 -13.19
C THR A 43 -2.13 5.07 -11.99
N THR A 44 -1.01 5.77 -12.05
CA THR A 44 -0.57 6.65 -10.96
C THR A 44 -1.54 7.80 -10.74
N SER A 45 -2.04 8.42 -11.80
CA SER A 45 -3.06 9.47 -11.73
C SER A 45 -4.34 9.00 -11.04
N LYS A 46 -4.84 7.82 -11.40
CA LYS A 46 -6.03 7.21 -10.75
C LYS A 46 -5.79 6.88 -9.28
N VAL A 47 -4.61 6.39 -8.94
CA VAL A 47 -4.22 6.09 -7.56
C VAL A 47 -4.17 7.37 -6.72
N MET A 48 -3.57 8.44 -7.25
CA MET A 48 -3.52 9.74 -6.56
C MET A 48 -4.91 10.35 -6.39
N GLN A 49 -5.79 10.21 -7.39
CA GLN A 49 -7.19 10.63 -7.28
C GLN A 49 -7.95 9.82 -6.20
N ALA A 50 -7.73 8.51 -6.12
CA ALA A 50 -8.35 7.67 -5.09
C ALA A 50 -7.90 8.10 -3.68
N MET A 51 -6.61 8.36 -3.50
CA MET A 51 -6.07 8.87 -2.22
C MET A 51 -6.60 10.26 -1.88
N ASN A 52 -6.78 11.14 -2.87
CA ASN A 52 -7.39 12.45 -2.67
C ASN A 52 -8.87 12.34 -2.25
N ASN A 53 -9.64 11.48 -2.92
CA ASN A 53 -11.04 11.26 -2.59
C ASN A 53 -11.24 10.66 -1.18
N ALA A 54 -10.28 9.87 -0.72
CA ALA A 54 -10.27 9.30 0.62
C ALA A 54 -9.72 10.26 1.71
N GLY A 55 -9.29 11.46 1.33
CA GLY A 55 -8.76 12.45 2.26
C GLY A 55 -7.33 12.16 2.75
N ILE A 56 -6.59 11.31 2.05
CA ILE A 56 -5.15 11.08 2.29
C ILE A 56 -4.31 12.20 1.69
N LEU A 57 -4.69 12.65 0.50
CA LEU A 57 -4.10 13.79 -0.19
C LEU A 57 -5.09 14.96 -0.29
N ASN A 58 -4.57 16.15 -0.38
CA ASN A 58 -5.27 17.36 -0.84
C ASN A 58 -4.82 17.67 -2.26
N SER A 59 -5.75 18.11 -3.11
CA SER A 59 -5.44 18.58 -4.46
C SER A 59 -5.70 20.07 -4.63
N GLU A 60 -4.81 20.75 -5.29
CA GLU A 60 -4.99 22.13 -5.74
C GLU A 60 -5.03 22.19 -7.27
N LYS A 61 -5.98 22.95 -7.79
CA LYS A 61 -6.16 23.12 -9.24
C LYS A 61 -5.32 24.31 -9.75
N GLY A 62 -5.02 24.29 -11.04
CA GLY A 62 -4.34 25.39 -11.73
C GLY A 62 -2.97 25.02 -12.28
N ILE A 63 -2.27 26.00 -12.85
CA ILE A 63 -0.96 25.81 -13.51
C ILE A 63 0.11 25.35 -12.52
N LYS A 64 0.03 25.81 -11.27
CA LYS A 64 0.90 25.41 -10.15
C LYS A 64 0.20 24.43 -9.21
N GLY A 65 -0.82 23.73 -9.69
CA GLY A 65 -1.57 22.74 -8.92
C GLY A 65 -0.80 21.44 -8.71
N GLY A 66 -1.38 20.58 -7.89
CA GLY A 66 -0.81 19.27 -7.56
C GLY A 66 -1.42 18.73 -6.29
N TYR A 67 -0.70 17.82 -5.66
CA TYR A 67 -1.12 17.12 -4.44
C TYR A 67 -0.14 17.37 -3.30
N SER A 68 -0.70 17.44 -2.09
CA SER A 68 0.05 17.46 -0.83
C SER A 68 -0.57 16.46 0.16
N LEU A 69 0.13 16.12 1.23
CA LEU A 69 -0.42 15.26 2.28
C LEU A 69 -1.52 16.00 3.05
N ALA A 70 -2.69 15.35 3.21
CA ALA A 70 -3.80 15.82 4.01
C ALA A 70 -3.81 15.26 5.43
N LYS A 71 -3.18 14.09 5.62
CA LYS A 71 -3.08 13.37 6.89
C LYS A 71 -1.64 13.00 7.18
N SER A 72 -1.33 12.82 8.47
CA SER A 72 -0.06 12.17 8.87
C SER A 72 -0.02 10.73 8.38
N LEU A 73 1.16 10.27 7.95
CA LEU A 73 1.38 8.85 7.60
C LEU A 73 1.26 7.91 8.80
N GLU A 74 1.24 8.45 10.02
CA GLU A 74 0.96 7.71 11.26
C GLU A 74 -0.52 7.35 11.41
N ASP A 75 -1.41 8.13 10.77
CA ASP A 75 -2.87 7.94 10.84
C ASP A 75 -3.43 7.07 9.70
N ILE A 76 -2.57 6.54 8.84
CA ILE A 76 -2.94 5.74 7.67
C ILE A 76 -2.32 4.35 7.83
N SER A 77 -3.17 3.31 7.90
CA SER A 77 -2.67 1.93 7.91
C SER A 77 -2.41 1.42 6.48
N TYR A 78 -1.51 0.43 6.38
CA TYR A 78 -1.23 -0.22 5.10
C TYR A 78 -2.50 -0.85 4.51
N LEU A 79 -3.31 -1.52 5.34
CA LEU A 79 -4.54 -2.17 4.88
C LEU A 79 -5.55 -1.15 4.35
N GLU A 80 -5.74 -0.03 5.06
CA GLU A 80 -6.61 1.06 4.63
C GLU A 80 -6.17 1.62 3.26
N LEU A 81 -4.88 1.94 3.10
CA LEU A 81 -4.34 2.40 1.83
C LEU A 81 -4.59 1.40 0.69
N ALA A 82 -4.31 0.12 0.93
CA ALA A 82 -4.48 -0.93 -0.06
C ALA A 82 -5.95 -1.07 -0.49
N GLN A 83 -6.89 -0.99 0.44
CA GLN A 83 -8.34 -1.04 0.15
C GLN A 83 -8.81 0.18 -0.64
N ILE A 84 -8.26 1.37 -0.37
CA ILE A 84 -8.60 2.61 -1.09
C ILE A 84 -8.15 2.54 -2.56
N VAL A 85 -6.91 2.14 -2.80
CA VAL A 85 -6.32 2.20 -4.15
C VAL A 85 -6.61 0.97 -4.99
N ASP A 86 -6.84 -0.18 -4.37
CA ASP A 86 -7.16 -1.43 -5.05
C ASP A 86 -8.18 -2.30 -4.29
N PRO A 87 -9.46 -1.88 -4.27
CA PRO A 87 -10.50 -2.60 -3.52
C PRO A 87 -10.64 -4.07 -3.91
N LYS A 88 -10.36 -4.42 -5.16
CA LYS A 88 -10.47 -5.78 -5.69
C LYS A 88 -9.23 -6.64 -5.43
N GLY A 89 -8.11 -6.03 -5.13
CA GLY A 89 -6.83 -6.73 -4.87
C GLY A 89 -6.73 -7.36 -3.49
N ASN A 90 -7.66 -7.04 -2.60
CA ASN A 90 -7.67 -7.44 -1.20
C ASN A 90 -8.86 -8.35 -0.85
N ASP A 91 -9.22 -9.28 -1.73
CA ASP A 91 -10.22 -10.30 -1.38
C ASP A 91 -9.66 -11.19 -0.26
N ASP A 92 -10.15 -10.92 0.96
CA ASP A 92 -9.71 -11.52 2.21
C ASP A 92 -10.04 -13.02 2.35
N GLU A 93 -10.87 -13.55 1.45
CA GLU A 93 -11.40 -14.91 1.52
C GLU A 93 -10.89 -15.78 0.37
N PHE A 94 -9.56 -16.05 0.38
CA PHE A 94 -8.94 -16.85 -0.69
C PHE A 94 -9.64 -18.21 -0.91
N CYS A 95 -9.98 -18.92 0.17
CA CYS A 95 -10.66 -20.21 0.05
C CYS A 95 -12.16 -20.07 -0.22
N GLN A 96 -12.82 -19.03 0.31
CA GLN A 96 -14.26 -18.80 0.09
C GLN A 96 -14.53 -18.25 -1.31
N SER A 97 -13.67 -17.35 -1.82
CA SER A 97 -13.76 -16.84 -3.19
C SER A 97 -13.57 -17.96 -4.23
N ASN A 98 -12.86 -19.01 -3.87
CA ASN A 98 -12.62 -20.19 -4.72
C ASN A 98 -13.58 -21.35 -4.42
N LYS A 99 -14.60 -21.15 -3.59
CA LYS A 99 -15.64 -22.16 -3.33
C LYS A 99 -16.36 -22.53 -4.62
N GLY A 100 -16.22 -23.77 -5.04
CA GLY A 100 -16.76 -24.26 -6.32
C GLY A 100 -15.79 -24.23 -7.50
N LEU A 101 -14.62 -23.56 -7.35
CA LEU A 101 -13.53 -23.63 -8.32
C LEU A 101 -12.38 -24.52 -7.83
N CYS A 102 -12.35 -24.83 -6.54
CA CYS A 102 -11.33 -25.68 -5.92
C CYS A 102 -11.85 -27.12 -5.80
N ASP A 103 -11.25 -28.04 -6.51
CA ASP A 103 -11.68 -29.45 -6.57
C ASP A 103 -11.62 -30.18 -5.23
N ILE A 104 -10.75 -29.73 -4.30
CA ILE A 104 -10.57 -30.34 -2.99
C ILE A 104 -11.27 -29.58 -1.86
N TYR A 105 -12.04 -28.54 -2.15
CA TYR A 105 -12.61 -27.65 -1.13
C TYR A 105 -13.39 -28.40 -0.05
N SER A 106 -14.25 -29.37 -0.43
CA SER A 106 -15.10 -30.13 0.50
C SER A 106 -14.32 -31.04 1.45
N ASN A 107 -13.13 -31.48 1.07
CA ASN A 107 -12.28 -32.40 1.84
C ASN A 107 -10.95 -31.77 2.30
N CYS A 108 -10.79 -30.45 2.09
CA CYS A 108 -9.56 -29.74 2.38
C CYS A 108 -9.38 -29.56 3.91
N ASN A 109 -8.26 -30.01 4.42
CA ASN A 109 -7.93 -29.94 5.86
C ASN A 109 -7.17 -28.65 6.25
N ILE A 110 -6.81 -27.80 5.26
CA ILE A 110 -6.05 -26.56 5.51
C ILE A 110 -6.90 -25.28 5.39
N ILE A 111 -8.20 -25.35 5.11
CA ILE A 111 -9.08 -24.18 5.00
C ILE A 111 -9.00 -23.33 6.28
N LYS A 112 -9.26 -23.94 7.45
CA LYS A 112 -9.21 -23.23 8.73
C LYS A 112 -7.83 -22.67 9.08
N PRO A 113 -6.71 -23.42 8.91
CA PRO A 113 -5.38 -22.84 9.06
C PRO A 113 -5.10 -21.66 8.16
N ILE A 114 -5.51 -21.68 6.88
CA ILE A 114 -5.31 -20.60 5.92
C ILE A 114 -6.17 -19.38 6.30
N ASP A 115 -7.43 -19.57 6.66
CA ASP A 115 -8.30 -18.49 7.11
C ASP A 115 -7.75 -17.81 8.36
N LYS A 116 -7.22 -18.60 9.31
CA LYS A 116 -6.57 -18.05 10.50
C LYS A 116 -5.30 -17.25 10.16
N LEU A 117 -4.49 -17.76 9.23
CA LEU A 117 -3.30 -17.07 8.75
C LEU A 117 -3.68 -15.72 8.11
N ASN A 118 -4.68 -15.72 7.22
CA ASN A 118 -5.18 -14.50 6.58
C ASN A 118 -5.69 -13.48 7.60
N ALA A 119 -6.49 -13.92 8.58
CA ALA A 119 -6.98 -13.05 9.64
C ALA A 119 -5.84 -12.44 10.47
N THR A 120 -4.79 -13.21 10.76
CA THR A 120 -3.60 -12.74 11.48
C THR A 120 -2.83 -11.71 10.67
N LEU A 121 -2.60 -11.98 9.37
CA LEU A 121 -1.93 -11.03 8.46
C LEU A 121 -2.73 -9.73 8.32
N ASN A 122 -4.03 -9.82 8.12
CA ASN A 122 -4.90 -8.64 8.02
C ASN A 122 -4.91 -7.83 9.31
N GLY A 123 -4.92 -8.49 10.46
CA GLY A 123 -4.80 -7.83 11.76
C GLY A 123 -3.48 -7.06 11.90
N TYR A 124 -2.36 -7.65 11.45
CA TYR A 124 -1.07 -6.98 11.43
C TYR A 124 -1.07 -5.77 10.49
N LEU A 125 -1.53 -5.94 9.24
CA LEU A 125 -1.56 -4.88 8.24
C LEU A 125 -2.51 -3.73 8.59
N LYS A 126 -3.57 -4.01 9.35
CA LYS A 126 -4.48 -3.00 9.89
C LYS A 126 -3.81 -2.10 10.93
N ASN A 127 -2.87 -2.64 11.69
CA ASN A 127 -2.14 -1.91 12.72
C ASN A 127 -0.81 -1.32 12.22
N LEU A 128 -0.30 -1.78 11.08
CA LEU A 128 0.92 -1.26 10.48
C LEU A 128 0.63 0.08 9.79
N THR A 129 1.15 1.17 10.32
CA THR A 129 1.03 2.50 9.70
C THR A 129 2.00 2.67 8.54
N ILE A 130 1.68 3.59 7.61
CA ILE A 130 2.57 3.89 6.48
C ILE A 130 3.90 4.47 6.97
N ASN A 131 3.86 5.29 8.03
CA ASN A 131 5.08 5.81 8.65
C ASN A 131 5.96 4.69 9.20
N GLN A 132 5.39 3.73 9.92
CA GLN A 132 6.11 2.55 10.41
C GLN A 132 6.68 1.72 9.25
N LEU A 133 5.90 1.50 8.19
CA LEU A 133 6.36 0.76 7.02
C LEU A 133 7.60 1.41 6.39
N PHE A 134 7.60 2.73 6.22
CA PHE A 134 8.74 3.44 5.65
C PHE A 134 9.97 3.40 6.55
N ASN A 135 9.78 3.40 7.87
CA ASN A 135 10.87 3.32 8.84
C ASN A 135 11.41 1.90 9.05
N LEU A 136 10.65 0.83 8.72
CA LEU A 136 11.15 -0.55 8.78
C LEU A 136 12.38 -0.77 7.88
N ALA A 137 12.47 -0.06 6.76
CA ALA A 137 13.60 -0.15 5.85
C ALA A 137 14.92 0.35 6.47
N PHE A 138 14.87 1.29 7.40
CA PHE A 138 16.06 1.83 8.08
C PHE A 138 16.54 0.98 9.25
N SER A 139 15.66 0.18 9.86
CA SER A 139 16.01 -0.68 11.01
C SER A 139 16.86 -1.89 10.59
N ASN A 140 16.82 -2.30 9.32
CA ASN A 140 17.53 -3.47 8.83
C ASN A 140 18.94 -3.18 8.30
N GLU A 141 19.35 -1.94 8.13
CA GLU A 141 20.72 -1.60 7.72
C GLU A 141 21.76 -1.69 8.86
N GLY A 142 21.29 -1.83 10.11
CA GLY A 142 22.13 -1.92 11.31
C GLY A 142 22.42 -3.33 11.81
N GLU A 143 21.69 -4.37 11.40
CA GLU A 143 21.76 -5.70 12.02
C GLU A 143 22.26 -6.84 11.12
N ASN A 144 22.69 -6.57 9.89
CA ASN A 144 23.16 -7.63 9.00
C ASN A 144 24.69 -7.72 8.95
N LYS A 145 25.33 -7.82 10.11
CA LYS A 145 26.70 -8.38 10.25
C LYS A 145 26.64 -9.50 11.30
N GLY A 146 26.37 -10.70 10.86
CA GLY A 146 26.69 -11.85 11.70
C GLY A 146 25.74 -13.04 11.55
N GLN A 147 26.28 -14.06 10.87
CA GLN A 147 26.04 -15.48 11.12
C GLN A 147 24.74 -16.11 10.61
N PHE A 148 24.78 -16.50 9.35
CA PHE A 148 24.30 -17.85 9.01
C PHE A 148 25.53 -18.78 9.04
N ASN A 149 25.76 -19.43 10.18
CA ASN A 149 26.51 -20.66 10.24
C ASN A 149 25.51 -21.81 10.17
N VAL A 150 25.58 -22.55 9.11
CA VAL A 150 24.98 -23.87 8.96
C VAL A 150 25.81 -24.86 9.75
#